data_5d1740f26e62c831786bf3066f999431
#
_entry.id   5d1740f26e62c831786bf3066f999431
#
_cell.length_a   1.000
_cell.length_b   1.000
_cell.length_c   1.000
_cell.angle_alpha   90.00
_cell.angle_beta   90.00
_cell.angle_gamma   90.00
#
_symmetry.space_group_name_H-M   'P 1'
#
loop_
_entity.id
_entity.type
_entity.pdbx_description
1 polymer ?
#
loop_
_entity_poly.entity_id
_entity_poly.type
_entity_poly.pdbx_seq_one_letter_code
_entity_poly.pdbx_strand_id
1 'polypeptide(L)'
;MLIQLLRTKVQQLIVSESSEDYPGSIALPDEIIDAAGLRLFEQVHVNNLTNGNRIVTYVVRSKKEGFVTLNGAASKLFQKGDKIHVLAYGYVTEQDAEAFEPKIIYADAGNRLLEVKTYVF
;
A
#
# COMPACT_ATOMS: atom_id res chain seq x y z
N MET A 1 23.84 13.48 -2.61
CA MET A 1 22.41 13.85 -2.62
C MET A 1 21.58 12.60 -2.58
N LEU A 2 20.54 12.60 -1.77
CA LEU A 2 19.59 11.48 -1.74
C LEU A 2 18.43 11.74 -2.67
N ILE A 3 18.02 10.71 -3.39
CA ILE A 3 16.87 10.76 -4.28
C ILE A 3 15.78 9.88 -3.70
N GLN A 4 14.56 10.39 -3.67
CA GLN A 4 13.40 9.61 -3.23
C GLN A 4 12.84 8.84 -4.42
N LEU A 5 12.81 7.52 -4.30
CA LEU A 5 12.30 6.63 -5.34
C LEU A 5 11.16 5.79 -4.80
N LEU A 6 10.30 5.35 -5.73
CA LEU A 6 9.33 4.31 -5.44
C LEU A 6 10.10 3.02 -5.11
N ARG A 7 9.92 2.48 -3.90
CA ARG A 7 10.58 1.24 -3.53
C ARG A 7 9.67 0.01 -3.61
N THR A 8 8.36 0.21 -3.38
CA THR A 8 7.40 -0.87 -3.51
C THR A 8 6.02 -0.32 -3.84
N LYS A 9 5.26 -1.10 -4.60
CA LYS A 9 3.89 -0.78 -4.97
C LYS A 9 3.06 -2.04 -4.85
N VAL A 10 1.99 -1.97 -4.07
CA VAL A 10 1.03 -3.06 -3.94
C VAL A 10 -0.16 -2.74 -4.84
N GLN A 11 -0.43 -3.61 -5.80
CA GLN A 11 -1.48 -3.40 -6.78
C GLN A 11 -2.71 -4.25 -6.51
N GLN A 12 -3.84 -3.64 -6.81
CA GLN A 12 -5.13 -4.28 -6.91
C GLN A 12 -5.68 -4.82 -5.60
N LEU A 13 -5.35 -4.15 -4.50
CA LEU A 13 -6.06 -4.43 -3.26
C LEU A 13 -7.49 -3.90 -3.36
N ILE A 14 -8.40 -4.59 -2.68
CA ILE A 14 -9.81 -4.23 -2.61
C ILE A 14 -10.12 -3.84 -1.17
N VAL A 15 -10.70 -2.65 -0.99
CA VAL A 15 -11.10 -2.19 0.34
C VAL A 15 -12.20 -3.08 0.89
N SER A 16 -11.92 -3.70 2.04
CA SER A 16 -12.86 -4.60 2.71
C SER A 16 -13.81 -3.82 3.62
N GLU A 17 -13.29 -2.76 4.24
CA GLU A 17 -14.00 -1.98 5.22
C GLU A 17 -13.45 -0.57 5.30
N SER A 18 -14.31 0.37 5.69
CA SER A 18 -13.92 1.75 5.92
C SER A 18 -14.54 2.18 7.26
N SER A 19 -13.74 2.67 8.21
CA SER A 19 -14.21 2.97 9.56
C SER A 19 -13.70 4.30 10.07
N GLU A 20 -14.61 5.18 10.48
CA GLU A 20 -14.29 6.48 11.10
C GLU A 20 -13.85 6.35 12.55
N ASP A 21 -14.18 5.24 13.21
CA ASP A 21 -14.04 5.07 14.66
C ASP A 21 -12.63 4.71 15.11
N TYR A 22 -11.72 4.48 14.18
CA TYR A 22 -10.33 4.12 14.49
C TYR A 22 -9.37 5.24 14.13
N PRO A 23 -8.18 5.28 14.75
CA PRO A 23 -7.13 6.21 14.32
C PRO A 23 -6.84 6.05 12.83
N GLY A 24 -6.48 7.17 12.16
CA GLY A 24 -6.22 7.16 10.73
C GLY A 24 -5.08 6.21 10.36
N SER A 25 -5.35 5.25 9.46
CA SER A 25 -4.36 4.27 9.02
C SER A 25 -4.92 3.44 7.87
N ILE A 26 -4.03 2.66 7.25
CA ILE A 26 -4.45 1.56 6.39
C ILE A 26 -4.02 0.25 7.03
N ALA A 27 -4.99 -0.63 7.26
CA ALA A 27 -4.72 -1.96 7.80
C ALA A 27 -4.52 -2.94 6.63
N LEU A 28 -3.39 -3.62 6.61
CA LEU A 28 -3.02 -4.56 5.55
C LEU A 28 -2.79 -5.97 6.13
N PRO A 29 -3.08 -7.02 5.34
CA PRO A 29 -2.75 -8.39 5.74
C PRO A 29 -1.25 -8.58 5.92
N ASP A 30 -0.86 -9.42 6.88
CA ASP A 30 0.55 -9.70 7.17
C ASP A 30 1.35 -10.16 5.96
N GLU A 31 0.79 -11.05 5.15
CA GLU A 31 1.52 -11.54 3.98
C GLU A 31 1.83 -10.44 2.95
N ILE A 32 0.94 -9.44 2.85
CA ILE A 32 1.16 -8.28 1.98
C ILE A 32 2.25 -7.38 2.57
N ILE A 33 2.17 -7.11 3.87
CA ILE A 33 3.20 -6.32 4.57
C ILE A 33 4.57 -6.94 4.39
N ASP A 34 4.66 -8.26 4.62
CA ASP A 34 5.92 -8.98 4.53
C ASP A 34 6.46 -9.02 3.10
N ALA A 35 5.62 -9.34 2.13
CA ALA A 35 6.03 -9.42 0.72
C ALA A 35 6.47 -8.05 0.18
N ALA A 36 5.80 -7.00 0.59
CA ALA A 36 6.12 -5.63 0.16
C ALA A 36 7.32 -5.03 0.90
N GLY A 37 7.75 -5.67 1.99
CA GLY A 37 8.82 -5.14 2.83
C GLY A 37 8.42 -3.89 3.60
N LEU A 38 7.13 -3.73 3.87
CA LEU A 38 6.62 -2.60 4.64
C LEU A 38 6.85 -2.81 6.13
N ARG A 39 6.98 -1.72 6.84
CA ARG A 39 7.05 -1.75 8.30
C ARG A 39 5.75 -1.21 8.90
N LEU A 40 5.42 -1.68 10.11
CA LEU A 40 4.31 -1.09 10.85
C LEU A 40 4.62 0.39 11.11
N PHE A 41 3.60 1.21 10.95
CA PHE A 41 3.65 2.68 11.10
C PHE A 41 4.41 3.41 9.98
N GLU A 42 4.87 2.69 8.98
CA GLU A 42 5.52 3.31 7.83
C GLU A 42 4.51 4.15 7.05
N GLN A 43 4.94 5.35 6.65
CA GLN A 43 4.13 6.22 5.82
C GLN A 43 4.01 5.66 4.41
N VAL A 44 2.78 5.64 3.90
CA VAL A 44 2.49 5.20 2.53
C VAL A 44 1.52 6.15 1.86
N HIS A 45 1.56 6.17 0.52
CA HIS A 45 0.53 6.80 -0.29
C HIS A 45 -0.48 5.74 -0.71
N VAL A 46 -1.75 6.08 -0.67
CA VAL A 46 -2.82 5.18 -1.11
C VAL A 46 -3.60 5.88 -2.22
N ASN A 47 -3.62 5.27 -3.39
CA ASN A 47 -4.39 5.75 -4.53
C ASN A 47 -5.66 4.95 -4.65
N ASN A 48 -6.80 5.65 -4.75
CA ASN A 48 -8.07 5.02 -5.02
C ASN A 48 -8.33 5.04 -6.52
N LEU A 49 -8.27 3.88 -7.16
CA LEU A 49 -8.45 3.75 -8.60
C LEU A 49 -9.90 3.93 -9.03
N THR A 50 -10.83 3.74 -8.10
CA THR A 50 -12.27 3.85 -8.39
C THR A 50 -12.69 5.31 -8.54
N ASN A 51 -12.14 6.21 -7.70
CA ASN A 51 -12.57 7.62 -7.70
C ASN A 51 -11.44 8.64 -7.90
N GLY A 52 -10.19 8.19 -8.01
CA GLY A 52 -9.04 9.07 -8.24
C GLY A 52 -8.47 9.76 -7.01
N ASN A 53 -9.01 9.53 -5.83
CA ASN A 53 -8.48 10.12 -4.60
C ASN A 53 -7.13 9.53 -4.23
N ARG A 54 -6.29 10.36 -3.62
CA ARG A 54 -4.99 9.96 -3.09
C ARG A 54 -4.85 10.52 -1.68
N ILE A 55 -4.37 9.67 -0.77
CA ILE A 55 -4.09 10.08 0.59
C ILE A 55 -2.68 9.64 0.99
N VAL A 56 -2.17 10.26 2.05
CA VAL A 56 -0.97 9.83 2.76
C VAL A 56 -1.41 9.34 4.14
N THR A 57 -1.01 8.14 4.48
CA THR A 57 -1.36 7.53 5.76
C THR A 57 -0.23 6.61 6.22
N TYR A 58 -0.47 5.74 7.16
CA TYR A 58 0.54 4.80 7.65
C TYR A 58 -0.04 3.39 7.80
N VAL A 59 0.85 2.41 7.78
CA VAL A 59 0.50 0.99 7.76
C VAL A 59 0.28 0.47 9.17
N VAL A 60 -0.81 -0.26 9.37
CA VAL A 60 -1.03 -1.10 10.54
C VAL A 60 -1.41 -2.50 10.10
N ARG A 61 -1.35 -3.45 11.02
CA ARG A 61 -1.68 -4.83 10.74
C ARG A 61 -3.18 -5.04 10.75
N SER A 62 -3.71 -5.72 9.74
CA SER A 62 -5.10 -6.12 9.70
C SER A 62 -5.37 -7.20 10.74
N LYS A 63 -6.55 -7.17 11.36
CA LYS A 63 -6.97 -8.17 12.34
C LYS A 63 -7.57 -9.41 11.70
N LYS A 64 -7.95 -9.32 10.44
CA LYS A 64 -8.57 -10.41 9.69
C LYS A 64 -7.77 -10.73 8.43
N GLU A 65 -7.66 -12.01 8.13
CA GLU A 65 -7.02 -12.46 6.92
C GLU A 65 -7.72 -11.91 5.67
N GLY A 66 -6.94 -11.38 4.74
CA GLY A 66 -7.48 -10.84 3.50
C GLY A 66 -8.21 -9.51 3.62
N PHE A 67 -8.26 -8.91 4.81
CA PHE A 67 -8.94 -7.63 5.00
C PHE A 67 -7.99 -6.46 4.80
N VAL A 68 -8.50 -5.49 4.06
CA VAL A 68 -7.85 -4.17 3.87
C VAL A 68 -8.84 -3.12 4.35
N THR A 69 -8.45 -2.34 5.36
CA THR A 69 -9.34 -1.37 6.00
C THR A 69 -8.71 0.01 5.98
N LEU A 70 -9.48 1.00 5.56
CA LEU A 70 -9.11 2.41 5.67
C LEU A 70 -9.79 3.00 6.89
N ASN A 71 -9.00 3.56 7.80
CA ASN A 71 -9.44 4.02 9.12
C ASN A 71 -9.36 5.53 9.27
N GLY A 72 -10.19 6.08 10.16
CA GLY A 72 -10.17 7.48 10.52
C GLY A 72 -10.67 8.39 9.39
N ALA A 73 -10.06 9.56 9.24
CA ALA A 73 -10.48 10.55 8.24
C ALA A 73 -10.38 10.03 6.81
N ALA A 74 -9.44 9.14 6.53
CA ALA A 74 -9.29 8.53 5.23
C ALA A 74 -10.52 7.72 4.81
N SER A 75 -11.29 7.22 5.78
CA SER A 75 -12.48 6.43 5.51
C SER A 75 -13.52 7.16 4.66
N LYS A 76 -13.50 8.48 4.67
CA LYS A 76 -14.44 9.29 3.88
C LYS A 76 -14.14 9.27 2.38
N LEU A 77 -12.91 8.94 2.00
CA LEU A 77 -12.45 8.94 0.61
C LEU A 77 -12.37 7.53 0.03
N PHE A 78 -12.67 6.52 0.82
CA PHE A 78 -12.57 5.12 0.44
C PHE A 78 -13.79 4.36 0.92
N GLN A 79 -14.34 3.54 0.04
CA GLN A 79 -15.52 2.73 0.34
C GLN A 79 -15.22 1.27 0.09
N LYS A 80 -15.94 0.39 0.78
CA LYS A 80 -15.88 -1.05 0.54
C LYS A 80 -16.03 -1.33 -0.96
N GLY A 81 -15.14 -2.16 -1.48
CA GLY A 81 -15.12 -2.53 -2.90
C GLY A 81 -14.24 -1.66 -3.77
N ASP A 82 -13.74 -0.53 -3.27
CA ASP A 82 -12.82 0.30 -4.04
C ASP A 82 -11.52 -0.43 -4.30
N LYS A 83 -10.99 -0.25 -5.51
CA LYS A 83 -9.66 -0.76 -5.88
C LYS A 83 -8.62 0.28 -5.52
N ILE A 84 -7.56 -0.16 -4.86
CA ILE A 84 -6.51 0.73 -4.40
C ILE A 84 -5.13 0.21 -4.73
N HIS A 85 -4.18 1.15 -4.85
CA HIS A 85 -2.75 0.88 -4.87
C HIS A 85 -2.12 1.49 -3.62
N VAL A 86 -1.17 0.79 -3.02
CA VAL A 86 -0.38 1.28 -1.89
C VAL A 86 1.06 1.46 -2.36
N LEU A 87 1.63 2.64 -2.14
CA LEU A 87 2.96 2.98 -2.60
C LEU A 87 3.84 3.40 -1.43
N ALA A 88 5.04 2.85 -1.37
CA ALA A 88 6.05 3.25 -0.39
C ALA A 88 7.29 3.73 -1.10
N TYR A 89 7.97 4.70 -0.50
CA TYR A 89 9.12 5.38 -1.07
C TYR A 89 10.32 5.19 -0.15
N GLY A 90 11.51 5.33 -0.72
CA GLY A 90 12.74 5.26 0.03
C GLY A 90 13.75 6.25 -0.54
N TYR A 91 14.81 6.50 0.22
CA TYR A 91 15.88 7.39 -0.21
C TYR A 91 17.10 6.59 -0.56
N VAL A 92 17.69 6.87 -1.71
CA VAL A 92 18.92 6.25 -2.17
C VAL A 92 19.89 7.31 -2.66
N THR A 93 21.17 6.98 -2.73
CA THR A 93 22.15 7.86 -3.36
C THR A 93 21.93 7.88 -4.87
N GLU A 94 22.41 8.92 -5.55
CA GLU A 94 22.35 9.00 -7.01
C GLU A 94 23.00 7.77 -7.67
N GLN A 95 24.09 7.29 -7.07
CA GLN A 95 24.80 6.13 -7.56
C GLN A 95 23.95 4.87 -7.49
N ASP A 96 23.29 4.64 -6.37
CA ASP A 96 22.43 3.47 -6.18
C ASP A 96 21.15 3.55 -6.99
N ALA A 97 20.69 4.76 -7.31
CA ALA A 97 19.46 4.98 -8.06
C ALA A 97 19.49 4.36 -9.47
N GLU A 98 20.65 4.32 -10.11
CA GLU A 98 20.78 3.78 -11.46
C GLU A 98 20.37 2.31 -11.56
N ALA A 99 20.68 1.52 -10.54
CA ALA A 99 20.39 0.08 -10.53
C ALA A 99 19.19 -0.28 -9.66
N PHE A 100 18.51 0.71 -9.11
CA PHE A 100 17.40 0.46 -8.21
C PHE A 100 16.16 -0.01 -8.99
N GLU A 101 15.55 -1.10 -8.53
CA GLU A 101 14.35 -1.67 -9.11
C GLU A 101 13.24 -1.73 -8.07
N PRO A 102 12.11 -1.03 -8.31
CA PRO A 102 10.96 -1.13 -7.40
C PRO A 102 10.38 -2.54 -7.38
N LYS A 103 9.92 -2.95 -6.22
CA LYS A 103 9.20 -4.21 -6.05
C LYS A 103 7.71 -3.96 -6.29
N ILE A 104 7.10 -4.79 -7.12
CA ILE A 104 5.67 -4.72 -7.40
C ILE A 104 5.00 -5.97 -6.84
N ILE A 105 4.01 -5.75 -5.98
CA ILE A 105 3.25 -6.82 -5.34
C ILE A 105 1.87 -6.87 -5.99
N TYR A 106 1.47 -8.06 -6.42
CA TYR A 106 0.15 -8.29 -6.96
C TYR A 106 -0.68 -9.10 -5.98
N ALA A 107 -1.89 -8.63 -5.71
CA ALA A 107 -2.85 -9.33 -4.87
C ALA A 107 -4.02 -9.81 -5.72
N ASP A 108 -4.65 -10.90 -5.30
CA ASP A 108 -5.87 -11.39 -5.93
C ASP A 108 -7.10 -10.67 -5.36
N ALA A 109 -8.30 -11.06 -5.82
CA ALA A 109 -9.56 -10.43 -5.42
C ALA A 109 -9.87 -10.59 -3.92
N GLY A 110 -9.24 -11.53 -3.25
CA GLY A 110 -9.36 -11.74 -1.81
C GLY A 110 -8.25 -11.07 -1.00
N ASN A 111 -7.48 -10.17 -1.62
CA ASN A 111 -6.34 -9.50 -1.00
C ASN A 111 -5.24 -10.47 -0.54
N ARG A 112 -5.14 -11.61 -1.19
CA ARG A 112 -4.08 -12.58 -0.93
C ARG A 112 -2.94 -12.34 -1.89
N LEU A 113 -1.73 -12.61 -1.41
CA LEU A 113 -0.54 -12.46 -2.23
C LEU A 113 -0.62 -13.39 -3.45
N LEU A 114 -0.51 -12.80 -4.64
CA LEU A 114 -0.53 -13.55 -5.89
C LEU A 114 0.86 -13.66 -6.49
N GLU A 115 1.60 -12.56 -6.56
CA GLU A 115 2.88 -12.50 -7.26
C GLU A 115 3.73 -11.33 -6.78
N VAL A 116 5.04 -11.51 -6.83
CA VAL A 116 6.03 -10.45 -6.56
C VAL A 116 6.90 -10.31 -7.80
N LYS A 117 6.97 -9.09 -8.34
CA LYS A 117 7.81 -8.79 -9.51
C LYS A 117 8.65 -7.55 -9.28
N THR A 118 9.69 -7.38 -10.09
CA THR A 118 10.34 -6.08 -10.25
C THR A 118 9.62 -5.31 -11.35
N TYR A 119 9.70 -3.98 -11.30
CA TYR A 119 9.08 -3.13 -12.30
C TYR A 119 9.88 -3.20 -13.59
N VAL A 120 9.22 -3.59 -14.68
CA VAL A 120 9.84 -3.67 -16.01
C VAL A 120 9.04 -2.80 -16.97
N PHE A 121 9.75 -1.97 -17.71
CA PHE A 121 9.16 -1.12 -18.74
C PHE A 121 9.04 -1.87 -20.08
#